data_ab59237dcf87e746369393dc4e7834fb
#
_entry.id   ab59237dcf87e746369393dc4e7834fb
#
_cell.length_a   1.000
_cell.length_b   1.000
_cell.length_c   1.000
_cell.angle_alpha   90.00
_cell.angle_beta   90.00
_cell.angle_gamma   90.00
#
_symmetry.space_group_name_H-M   'P 1'
#
loop_
_entity.id
_entity.type
_entity.pdbx_description
1 polymer ?
#
loop_
_entity_poly.entity_id
_entity_poly.type
_entity_poly.pdbx_seq_one_letter_code
_entity_poly.pdbx_strand_id
1 'polypeptide(L)'
;MSGNIGANPTTLTVKYQGCADAGVCYPPQTRTLKVALPGEAGAGGFGCKARGLHDYVVKNGSADHPNAEVKFALGDVVNTMIGCTNGETIMLCHDTSLPRPYSLGFRVQGTEGLWMDVNKSIYLEGKSPQPHRWEPAEGWFAKYDHPLWKRYADLAAGAGHGGMDWFVIHAFVEALKAKAPMPIDIYDALAWSAITPLSEQSIAEGNRTLDFPDFTRGQWRTRKPIFALNDAY
;
A
#
# COMPACT_ATOMS: atom_id res chain seq x y z
N MET A 1 10.35 23.51 -22.85
CA MET A 1 9.84 22.73 -23.99
C MET A 1 8.70 21.86 -23.49
N SER A 2 7.46 22.22 -23.73
CA SER A 2 6.27 21.45 -23.38
C SER A 2 5.98 20.48 -24.52
N GLY A 3 6.44 19.26 -24.39
CA GLY A 3 6.07 18.18 -25.30
C GLY A 3 4.76 17.56 -24.85
N ASN A 4 3.74 17.64 -25.68
CA ASN A 4 2.49 16.92 -25.54
C ASN A 4 2.80 15.42 -25.71
N ILE A 5 2.88 14.66 -24.62
CA ILE A 5 3.05 13.21 -24.67
C ILE A 5 1.66 12.64 -24.95
N GLY A 6 1.39 12.35 -26.22
CA GLY A 6 0.16 11.69 -26.64
C GLY A 6 -0.01 10.32 -25.95
N ALA A 7 -1.27 9.92 -25.75
CA ALA A 7 -1.72 8.70 -25.09
C ALA A 7 -1.38 7.40 -25.86
N ASN A 8 -0.14 7.22 -26.26
CA ASN A 8 0.33 5.99 -26.87
C ASN A 8 1.04 5.12 -25.81
N PRO A 9 0.71 3.85 -25.68
CA PRO A 9 1.38 2.95 -24.76
C PRO A 9 2.87 2.89 -25.09
N THR A 10 3.71 3.24 -24.12
CA THR A 10 5.16 3.10 -24.23
C THR A 10 5.52 1.64 -24.12
N THR A 11 6.29 1.15 -25.08
CA THR A 11 6.80 -0.21 -25.05
C THR A 11 8.09 -0.27 -24.25
N LEU A 12 8.05 -0.96 -23.10
CA LEU A 12 9.23 -1.22 -22.27
C LEU A 12 9.77 -2.61 -22.61
N THR A 13 11.01 -2.67 -23.11
CA THR A 13 11.71 -3.94 -23.30
C THR A 13 12.64 -4.18 -22.12
N VAL A 14 12.31 -5.19 -21.31
CA VAL A 14 13.11 -5.58 -20.16
C VAL A 14 13.95 -6.77 -20.52
N LYS A 15 15.28 -6.64 -20.39
CA LYS A 15 16.22 -7.77 -20.45
C LYS A 15 16.66 -8.08 -19.04
N TYR A 16 16.54 -9.32 -18.64
CA TYR A 16 16.98 -9.80 -17.34
C TYR A 16 17.64 -11.16 -17.44
N GLN A 17 18.54 -11.42 -16.53
CA GLN A 17 19.21 -12.70 -16.40
C GLN A 17 19.20 -13.08 -14.92
N GLY A 18 18.68 -14.26 -14.61
CA GLY A 18 18.72 -14.82 -13.27
C GLY A 18 19.91 -15.77 -13.17
N CYS A 19 20.61 -15.74 -12.04
CA CYS A 19 21.65 -16.71 -11.71
C CYS A 19 21.27 -17.43 -10.42
N ALA A 20 21.44 -18.75 -10.38
CA ALA A 20 21.30 -19.52 -9.16
C ALA A 20 22.53 -19.33 -8.26
N ASP A 21 22.36 -19.49 -6.95
CA ASP A 21 23.44 -19.36 -5.95
C ASP A 21 24.61 -20.34 -6.21
N ALA A 22 24.39 -21.39 -7.00
CA ALA A 22 25.41 -22.34 -7.45
C ALA A 22 26.28 -21.83 -8.63
N GLY A 23 26.16 -20.56 -9.02
CA GLY A 23 26.93 -19.94 -10.10
C GLY A 23 26.47 -20.27 -11.51
N VAL A 24 25.30 -20.92 -11.67
CA VAL A 24 24.72 -21.20 -12.98
C VAL A 24 23.75 -20.08 -13.35
N CYS A 25 24.06 -19.35 -14.42
CA CYS A 25 23.18 -18.29 -14.93
C CYS A 25 22.27 -18.85 -16.04
N TYR A 26 20.98 -18.52 -15.94
CA TYR A 26 20.02 -18.81 -17.02
C TYR A 26 20.29 -17.90 -18.22
N PRO A 27 19.98 -18.33 -19.45
CA PRO A 27 20.13 -17.45 -20.61
C PRO A 27 19.31 -16.17 -20.44
N PRO A 28 19.81 -15.02 -20.93
CA PRO A 28 19.10 -13.76 -20.87
C PRO A 28 17.69 -13.87 -21.44
N GLN A 29 16.72 -13.40 -20.70
CA GLN A 29 15.34 -13.32 -21.12
C GLN A 29 14.99 -11.89 -21.53
N THR A 30 14.22 -11.77 -22.59
CA THR A 30 13.68 -10.48 -23.04
C THR A 30 12.17 -10.52 -22.97
N ARG A 31 11.57 -9.55 -22.27
CA ARG A 31 10.13 -9.37 -22.22
C ARG A 31 9.79 -7.97 -22.68
N THR A 32 8.82 -7.88 -23.56
CA THR A 32 8.29 -6.61 -24.04
C THR A 32 6.97 -6.35 -23.31
N LEU A 33 6.92 -5.27 -22.53
CA LEU A 33 5.75 -4.84 -21.79
C LEU A 33 5.21 -3.57 -22.44
N LYS A 34 3.91 -3.52 -22.66
CA LYS A 34 3.23 -2.27 -23.01
C LYS A 34 2.89 -1.57 -21.70
N VAL A 35 3.52 -0.46 -21.45
CA VAL A 35 3.31 0.34 -20.23
C VAL A 35 2.60 1.61 -20.64
N ALA A 36 1.42 1.84 -20.08
CA ALA A 36 0.82 3.17 -20.10
C ALA A 36 1.57 4.02 -19.06
N LEU A 37 2.25 5.07 -19.50
CA LEU A 37 2.83 6.03 -18.59
C LEU A 37 1.69 6.91 -18.06
N PRO A 38 1.44 6.93 -16.76
CA PRO A 38 0.41 7.79 -16.20
C PRO A 38 0.86 9.25 -16.32
N GLY A 39 0.08 10.04 -17.03
CA GLY A 39 0.23 11.51 -17.01
C GLY A 39 -0.32 12.13 -15.72
N GLU A 40 -1.13 11.38 -14.96
CA GLU A 40 -1.79 11.78 -13.71
C GLU A 40 -1.93 10.57 -12.80
N ALA A 41 -2.29 10.79 -11.52
CA ALA A 41 -2.52 9.73 -10.55
C ALA A 41 -3.60 8.74 -11.05
N GLY A 42 -3.31 7.45 -10.96
CA GLY A 42 -4.23 6.42 -11.41
C GLY A 42 -4.12 5.13 -10.59
N ALA A 43 -5.15 4.30 -10.64
CA ALA A 43 -5.19 3.01 -9.97
C ALA A 43 -5.59 1.89 -10.93
N GLY A 44 -4.88 0.77 -10.88
CA GLY A 44 -5.21 -0.44 -11.62
C GLY A 44 -5.19 -1.68 -10.73
N GLY A 45 -6.25 -2.50 -10.77
CA GLY A 45 -6.44 -3.66 -9.93
C GLY A 45 -6.33 -4.99 -10.68
N PHE A 46 -5.82 -6.01 -10.01
CA PHE A 46 -5.79 -7.40 -10.45
C PHE A 46 -6.32 -8.30 -9.35
N GLY A 47 -7.37 -9.07 -9.64
CA GLY A 47 -7.98 -10.01 -8.70
C GLY A 47 -7.74 -11.47 -9.11
N CYS A 48 -7.52 -12.36 -8.13
CA CYS A 48 -7.60 -13.79 -8.36
C CYS A 48 -9.06 -14.28 -8.36
N LYS A 49 -9.28 -15.58 -8.56
CA LYS A 49 -10.63 -16.16 -8.45
C LYS A 49 -11.11 -16.15 -6.99
N ALA A 50 -12.42 -15.94 -6.79
CA ALA A 50 -13.07 -16.02 -5.49
C ALA A 50 -13.39 -17.48 -5.15
N ARG A 51 -12.70 -18.08 -4.22
CA ARG A 51 -12.87 -19.46 -3.73
C ARG A 51 -12.93 -19.56 -2.22
N GLY A 52 -12.21 -18.68 -1.51
CA GLY A 52 -12.06 -18.72 -0.08
C GLY A 52 -13.37 -18.56 0.67
N LEU A 53 -14.25 -17.65 0.23
CA LEU A 53 -15.58 -17.48 0.84
C LEU A 53 -16.48 -18.70 0.65
N HIS A 54 -16.44 -19.33 -0.52
CA HIS A 54 -17.15 -20.59 -0.76
C HIS A 54 -16.67 -21.67 0.21
N ASP A 55 -15.37 -21.89 0.27
CA ASP A 55 -14.76 -22.87 1.17
C ASP A 55 -15.08 -22.59 2.65
N TYR A 56 -15.08 -21.33 3.05
CA TYR A 56 -15.44 -20.92 4.39
C TYR A 56 -16.91 -21.25 4.71
N VAL A 57 -17.83 -20.91 3.81
CA VAL A 57 -19.27 -21.16 3.98
C VAL A 57 -19.54 -22.67 4.09
N VAL A 58 -18.96 -23.48 3.21
CA VAL A 58 -19.15 -24.93 3.23
C VAL A 58 -18.56 -25.56 4.48
N LYS A 59 -17.38 -25.16 4.91
CA LYS A 59 -16.72 -25.72 6.11
C LYS A 59 -17.40 -25.34 7.42
N ASN A 60 -17.93 -24.13 7.52
CA ASN A 60 -18.46 -23.60 8.78
C ASN A 60 -20.01 -23.62 8.83
N GLY A 61 -20.67 -23.60 7.68
CA GLY A 61 -22.12 -23.59 7.57
C GLY A 61 -22.71 -24.93 7.15
N SER A 62 -22.21 -25.55 6.18
CA SER A 62 -22.48 -26.83 5.50
C SER A 62 -22.56 -26.64 3.99
N ALA A 63 -22.54 -27.75 3.24
CA ALA A 63 -22.76 -27.71 1.78
C ALA A 63 -24.17 -27.25 1.39
N ASP A 64 -25.15 -27.41 2.28
CA ASP A 64 -26.55 -27.01 2.06
C ASP A 64 -26.83 -25.57 2.55
N HIS A 65 -25.80 -24.83 2.98
CA HIS A 65 -25.99 -23.44 3.39
C HIS A 65 -26.50 -22.58 2.23
N PRO A 66 -27.46 -21.66 2.44
CA PRO A 66 -28.04 -20.84 1.36
C PRO A 66 -27.04 -20.09 0.49
N ASN A 67 -25.88 -19.75 1.06
CA ASN A 67 -24.80 -19.04 0.37
C ASN A 67 -23.71 -19.97 -0.18
N ALA A 68 -23.82 -21.31 -0.07
CA ALA A 68 -22.81 -22.23 -0.55
C ALA A 68 -22.60 -22.15 -2.07
N GLU A 69 -23.70 -21.92 -2.82
CA GLU A 69 -23.69 -21.81 -4.29
C GLU A 69 -23.48 -20.38 -4.80
N VAL A 70 -23.31 -19.39 -3.90
CA VAL A 70 -23.08 -18.00 -4.30
C VAL A 70 -21.73 -17.86 -5.00
N LYS A 71 -21.75 -17.29 -6.19
CA LYS A 71 -20.54 -16.95 -6.94
C LYS A 71 -20.14 -15.51 -6.64
N PHE A 72 -19.02 -15.35 -5.93
CA PHE A 72 -18.48 -14.04 -5.63
C PHE A 72 -17.69 -13.52 -6.84
N ALA A 73 -17.91 -12.25 -7.20
CA ALA A 73 -17.25 -11.62 -8.34
C ALA A 73 -15.86 -11.07 -7.99
N LEU A 74 -15.69 -10.55 -6.77
CA LEU A 74 -14.40 -10.07 -6.31
C LEU A 74 -13.49 -11.22 -5.92
N GLY A 75 -12.23 -11.17 -6.35
CA GLY A 75 -11.23 -12.18 -6.03
C GLY A 75 -10.88 -12.23 -4.54
N ASP A 76 -10.39 -13.38 -4.08
CA ASP A 76 -9.93 -13.54 -2.70
C ASP A 76 -8.72 -12.65 -2.38
N VAL A 77 -7.85 -12.45 -3.35
CA VAL A 77 -6.71 -11.54 -3.28
C VAL A 77 -6.81 -10.53 -4.41
N VAL A 78 -6.80 -9.25 -4.06
CA VAL A 78 -6.80 -8.14 -5.01
C VAL A 78 -5.54 -7.30 -4.80
N ASN A 79 -4.74 -7.17 -5.86
CA ASN A 79 -3.56 -6.32 -5.88
C ASN A 79 -3.86 -5.07 -6.70
N THR A 80 -3.64 -3.91 -6.12
CA THR A 80 -3.85 -2.63 -6.77
C THR A 80 -2.54 -1.85 -6.86
N MET A 81 -2.18 -1.44 -8.06
CA MET A 81 -1.06 -0.53 -8.30
C MET A 81 -1.59 0.88 -8.41
N ILE A 82 -1.07 1.78 -7.62
CA ILE A 82 -1.45 3.20 -7.58
C ILE A 82 -0.23 4.03 -7.98
N GLY A 83 -0.38 4.81 -9.04
CA GLY A 83 0.60 5.84 -9.40
C GLY A 83 0.26 7.15 -8.72
N CYS A 84 1.22 7.74 -8.02
CA CYS A 84 1.07 9.04 -7.40
C CYS A 84 1.56 10.16 -8.34
N THR A 85 1.02 11.35 -8.18
CA THR A 85 1.34 12.50 -9.04
C THR A 85 2.79 12.95 -8.99
N ASN A 86 3.48 12.70 -7.86
CA ASN A 86 4.91 13.00 -7.73
C ASN A 86 5.83 11.89 -8.27
N GLY A 87 5.25 10.77 -8.77
CA GLY A 87 6.00 9.66 -9.34
C GLY A 87 6.22 8.46 -8.40
N GLU A 88 5.79 8.54 -7.16
CA GLU A 88 5.80 7.38 -6.26
C GLU A 88 4.75 6.35 -6.71
N THR A 89 4.97 5.09 -6.36
CA THR A 89 4.01 4.01 -6.59
C THR A 89 3.67 3.31 -5.29
N ILE A 90 2.38 2.98 -5.12
CA ILE A 90 1.91 2.19 -4.00
C ILE A 90 1.34 0.88 -4.55
N MET A 91 1.80 -0.23 -4.01
CA MET A 91 1.19 -1.54 -4.23
C MET A 91 0.38 -1.92 -3.00
N LEU A 92 -0.92 -2.03 -3.17
CA LEU A 92 -1.84 -2.44 -2.13
C LEU A 92 -2.30 -3.87 -2.39
N CYS A 93 -2.18 -4.75 -1.39
CA CYS A 93 -2.70 -6.11 -1.42
C CYS A 93 -3.87 -6.21 -0.44
N HIS A 94 -5.06 -6.47 -0.94
CA HIS A 94 -6.26 -6.75 -0.15
C HIS A 94 -6.50 -8.26 -0.14
N ASP A 95 -6.32 -8.88 1.02
CA ASP A 95 -6.47 -10.31 1.25
C ASP A 95 -7.16 -10.52 2.61
N THR A 96 -8.45 -10.80 2.59
CA THR A 96 -9.28 -10.96 3.78
C THR A 96 -10.01 -12.29 3.84
N SER A 97 -10.07 -13.03 2.74
CA SER A 97 -10.90 -14.22 2.59
C SER A 97 -10.13 -15.53 2.64
N LEU A 98 -8.80 -15.49 2.68
CA LEU A 98 -7.95 -16.66 2.72
C LEU A 98 -7.26 -16.81 4.10
N PRO A 99 -7.02 -18.05 4.57
CA PRO A 99 -6.28 -18.28 5.80
C PRO A 99 -4.83 -17.85 5.64
N ARG A 100 -4.39 -16.93 6.50
CA ARG A 100 -3.01 -16.45 6.56
C ARG A 100 -2.66 -15.93 7.96
N PRO A 101 -1.39 -15.89 8.36
CA PRO A 101 -0.97 -15.13 9.52
C PRO A 101 -1.29 -13.65 9.35
N TYR A 102 -1.57 -12.96 10.46
CA TYR A 102 -1.72 -11.51 10.43
C TYR A 102 -0.41 -10.84 9.97
N SER A 103 -0.51 -10.00 8.95
CA SER A 103 0.59 -9.20 8.46
C SER A 103 0.04 -7.98 7.73
N LEU A 104 0.61 -6.82 7.98
CA LEU A 104 0.35 -5.62 7.19
C LEU A 104 1.15 -5.61 5.89
N GLY A 105 2.23 -6.38 5.82
CA GLY A 105 3.06 -6.50 4.63
C GLY A 105 3.75 -5.20 4.21
N PHE A 106 3.88 -4.24 5.11
CA PHE A 106 4.49 -2.95 4.79
C PHE A 106 5.91 -3.10 4.24
N ARG A 107 6.13 -2.44 3.11
CA ARG A 107 7.44 -2.20 2.53
C ARG A 107 7.52 -0.75 2.11
N VAL A 108 8.53 -0.05 2.60
CA VAL A 108 8.82 1.34 2.20
C VAL A 108 10.23 1.38 1.63
N GLN A 109 10.34 1.84 0.40
CA GLN A 109 11.62 1.94 -0.30
C GLN A 109 11.79 3.35 -0.87
N GLY A 110 12.91 3.96 -0.54
CA GLY A 110 13.36 5.24 -1.07
C GLY A 110 14.69 5.11 -1.81
N THR A 111 15.30 6.23 -2.13
CA THR A 111 16.58 6.29 -2.84
C THR A 111 17.78 5.84 -2.00
N GLU A 112 17.66 5.92 -0.67
CA GLU A 112 18.76 5.64 0.25
C GLU A 112 18.50 4.44 1.17
N GLY A 113 17.36 3.76 1.03
CA GLY A 113 17.08 2.63 1.90
C GLY A 113 15.75 1.95 1.66
N LEU A 114 15.59 0.87 2.38
CA LEU A 114 14.44 -0.01 2.33
C LEU A 114 14.13 -0.56 3.71
N TRP A 115 12.87 -0.44 4.12
CA TRP A 115 12.33 -1.13 5.30
C TRP A 115 11.22 -2.09 4.91
N MET A 116 11.16 -3.24 5.61
CA MET A 116 10.13 -4.25 5.39
C MET A 116 9.61 -4.79 6.73
N ASP A 117 8.29 -4.73 6.90
CA ASP A 117 7.61 -5.20 8.12
C ASP A 117 7.67 -6.72 8.29
N VAL A 118 7.50 -7.47 7.21
CA VAL A 118 7.39 -8.95 7.27
C VAL A 118 8.63 -9.60 7.88
N ASN A 119 9.80 -9.12 7.55
CA ASN A 119 11.07 -9.63 8.07
C ASN A 119 11.67 -8.75 9.18
N LYS A 120 10.94 -7.70 9.62
CA LYS A 120 11.38 -6.74 10.65
C LYS A 120 12.79 -6.20 10.41
N SER A 121 13.11 -5.90 9.15
CA SER A 121 14.46 -5.58 8.73
C SER A 121 14.53 -4.28 7.92
N ILE A 122 15.72 -3.70 7.91
CA ILE A 122 16.04 -2.47 7.21
C ILE A 122 17.36 -2.62 6.46
N TYR A 123 17.53 -1.85 5.40
CA TYR A 123 18.82 -1.58 4.77
C TYR A 123 18.90 -0.10 4.45
N LEU A 124 19.99 0.55 4.87
CA LEU A 124 20.27 1.95 4.59
C LEU A 124 21.63 2.07 3.92
N GLU A 125 21.64 2.65 2.72
CA GLU A 125 22.88 2.83 1.95
C GLU A 125 23.89 3.67 2.73
N GLY A 126 25.13 3.19 2.80
CA GLY A 126 26.23 3.85 3.52
C GLY A 126 26.10 3.88 5.05
N LYS A 127 25.04 3.27 5.63
CA LYS A 127 24.84 3.21 7.10
C LYS A 127 24.71 1.79 7.62
N SER A 128 24.07 0.92 6.86
CA SER A 128 24.02 -0.51 7.21
C SER A 128 25.42 -1.13 7.17
N PRO A 129 25.75 -2.03 8.11
CA PRO A 129 27.12 -2.51 8.31
C PRO A 129 27.67 -3.33 7.14
N GLN A 130 26.80 -3.89 6.31
CA GLN A 130 27.18 -4.68 5.15
C GLN A 130 26.31 -4.33 3.95
N PRO A 131 26.90 -4.06 2.77
CA PRO A 131 26.15 -3.82 1.54
C PRO A 131 25.31 -5.05 1.16
N HIS A 132 24.15 -4.81 0.60
CA HIS A 132 23.21 -5.83 0.11
C HIS A 132 22.74 -6.85 1.17
N ARG A 133 22.81 -6.51 2.46
CA ARG A 133 22.33 -7.36 3.55
C ARG A 133 21.31 -6.64 4.43
N TRP A 134 20.27 -7.37 4.76
CA TRP A 134 19.31 -6.94 5.75
C TRP A 134 19.92 -6.90 7.15
N GLU A 135 19.56 -5.89 7.93
CA GLU A 135 19.83 -5.84 9.35
C GLU A 135 18.51 -5.72 10.15
N PRO A 136 18.46 -6.18 11.40
CA PRO A 136 17.25 -6.01 12.24
C PRO A 136 16.91 -4.54 12.43
N ALA A 137 15.63 -4.19 12.26
CA ALA A 137 15.17 -2.81 12.37
C ALA A 137 15.05 -2.30 13.82
N GLU A 138 15.08 -3.19 14.81
CA GLU A 138 14.83 -2.86 16.23
C GLU A 138 15.75 -1.77 16.77
N GLY A 139 17.04 -1.86 16.50
CA GLY A 139 18.02 -0.85 16.92
C GLY A 139 17.78 0.53 16.29
N TRP A 140 17.23 0.54 15.09
CA TRP A 140 16.85 1.76 14.40
C TRP A 140 15.58 2.37 15.00
N PHE A 141 14.56 1.60 15.31
CA PHE A 141 13.35 2.08 15.97
C PHE A 141 13.65 2.63 17.36
N ALA A 142 14.47 1.97 18.17
CA ALA A 142 14.85 2.49 19.47
C ALA A 142 15.40 3.94 19.37
N LYS A 143 16.15 4.25 18.30
CA LYS A 143 16.75 5.55 18.09
C LYS A 143 15.88 6.54 17.32
N TYR A 144 15.20 6.09 16.27
CA TYR A 144 14.57 6.94 15.25
C TYR A 144 13.07 6.78 15.13
N ASP A 145 12.42 6.06 16.05
CA ASP A 145 10.98 5.92 16.03
C ASP A 145 10.28 7.27 16.11
N HIS A 146 9.05 7.31 15.62
CA HIS A 146 8.29 8.54 15.51
C HIS A 146 8.12 9.24 16.87
N PRO A 147 8.28 10.56 16.98
CA PRO A 147 8.18 11.28 18.25
C PRO A 147 6.85 11.08 18.98
N LEU A 148 5.72 11.04 18.27
CA LEU A 148 4.42 10.72 18.86
C LEU A 148 4.40 9.34 19.52
N TRP A 149 4.99 8.35 18.85
CA TRP A 149 5.09 7.00 19.40
C TRP A 149 5.93 7.00 20.69
N LYS A 150 7.10 7.61 20.66
CA LYS A 150 7.95 7.74 21.85
C LYS A 150 7.26 8.45 23.02
N ARG A 151 6.40 9.42 22.73
CA ARG A 151 5.69 10.21 23.74
C ARG A 151 4.51 9.45 24.36
N TYR A 152 3.78 8.66 23.57
CA TYR A 152 2.48 8.14 23.95
C TYR A 152 2.34 6.64 23.90
N ALA A 153 3.40 5.87 23.58
CA ALA A 153 3.32 4.42 23.45
C ALA A 153 2.73 3.72 24.70
N ASP A 154 3.12 4.16 25.88
CA ASP A 154 2.63 3.59 27.15
C ASP A 154 1.13 3.83 27.33
N LEU A 155 0.60 4.98 26.93
CA LEU A 155 -0.82 5.30 26.98
C LEU A 155 -1.62 4.56 25.91
N ALA A 156 -1.00 4.30 24.78
CA ALA A 156 -1.59 3.55 23.67
C ALA A 156 -1.55 2.03 23.89
N ALA A 157 -0.77 1.56 24.87
CA ALA A 157 -0.62 0.15 25.17
C ALA A 157 -1.97 -0.51 25.51
N GLY A 158 -2.28 -1.62 24.83
CA GLY A 158 -3.56 -2.32 25.01
C GLY A 158 -4.74 -1.79 24.19
N ALA A 159 -4.61 -0.66 23.51
CA ALA A 159 -5.59 -0.23 22.52
C ALA A 159 -5.50 -1.09 21.24
N GLY A 160 -6.57 -1.10 20.45
CA GLY A 160 -6.68 -1.90 19.22
C GLY A 160 -5.56 -1.63 18.22
N HIS A 161 -5.30 -2.61 17.35
CA HIS A 161 -4.31 -2.57 16.27
C HIS A 161 -2.89 -2.18 16.75
N GLY A 162 -2.48 -2.75 17.90
CA GLY A 162 -1.14 -2.48 18.45
C GLY A 162 -0.97 -1.06 19.01
N GLY A 163 -2.05 -0.38 19.36
CA GLY A 163 -2.05 0.98 19.90
C GLY A 163 -2.48 2.05 18.89
N MET A 164 -2.56 1.74 17.60
CA MET A 164 -2.89 2.73 16.56
C MET A 164 -4.25 3.39 16.77
N ASP A 165 -5.25 2.66 17.25
CA ASP A 165 -6.61 3.20 17.48
C ASP A 165 -6.59 4.32 18.52
N TRP A 166 -5.73 4.21 19.53
CA TRP A 166 -5.54 5.28 20.51
C TRP A 166 -5.05 6.57 19.86
N PHE A 167 -4.03 6.48 18.98
CA PHE A 167 -3.48 7.67 18.31
C PHE A 167 -4.53 8.37 17.44
N VAL A 168 -5.34 7.61 16.71
CA VAL A 168 -6.39 8.18 15.84
C VAL A 168 -7.41 8.96 16.67
N ILE A 169 -7.92 8.36 17.76
CA ILE A 169 -8.92 8.98 18.62
C ILE A 169 -8.30 10.16 19.40
N HIS A 170 -7.09 10.00 19.91
CA HIS A 170 -6.40 11.05 20.65
C HIS A 170 -6.13 12.27 19.77
N ALA A 171 -5.67 12.07 18.53
CA ALA A 171 -5.47 13.15 17.57
C ALA A 171 -6.76 13.94 17.31
N PHE A 172 -7.87 13.23 17.15
CA PHE A 172 -9.19 13.86 16.97
C PHE A 172 -9.59 14.70 18.19
N VAL A 173 -9.45 14.14 19.39
CA VAL A 173 -9.79 14.83 20.64
C VAL A 173 -8.92 16.07 20.87
N GLU A 174 -7.63 15.98 20.64
CA GLU A 174 -6.70 17.12 20.82
C GLU A 174 -6.97 18.21 19.78
N ALA A 175 -7.29 17.86 18.53
CA ALA A 175 -7.70 18.86 17.53
C ALA A 175 -8.99 19.59 17.95
N LEU A 176 -9.99 18.87 18.48
CA LEU A 176 -11.22 19.49 19.01
C LEU A 176 -10.93 20.45 20.17
N LYS A 177 -10.12 20.03 21.14
CA LYS A 177 -9.72 20.89 22.28
C LYS A 177 -9.00 22.16 21.83
N ALA A 178 -8.09 22.01 20.86
CA ALA A 178 -7.33 23.12 20.30
C ALA A 178 -8.13 23.97 19.32
N LYS A 179 -9.35 23.57 18.93
CA LYS A 179 -10.13 24.17 17.82
C LYS A 179 -9.31 24.27 16.54
N ALA A 180 -8.44 23.28 16.30
CA ALA A 180 -7.58 23.16 15.15
C ALA A 180 -8.27 22.36 14.03
N PRO A 181 -7.79 22.47 12.78
CA PRO A 181 -8.19 21.55 11.72
C PRO A 181 -7.95 20.09 12.10
N MET A 182 -8.81 19.19 11.62
CA MET A 182 -8.63 17.75 11.84
C MET A 182 -7.35 17.27 11.17
N PRO A 183 -6.50 16.49 11.85
CA PRO A 183 -5.24 15.98 11.32
C PRO A 183 -5.41 15.15 10.06
N ILE A 184 -6.47 14.33 10.02
CA ILE A 184 -6.93 13.59 8.84
C ILE A 184 -8.29 14.18 8.47
N ASP A 185 -8.36 14.88 7.35
CA ASP A 185 -9.58 15.53 6.94
C ASP A 185 -10.41 14.67 5.97
N ILE A 186 -11.55 15.23 5.54
CA ILE A 186 -12.47 14.53 4.64
C ILE A 186 -11.84 14.20 3.29
N TYR A 187 -10.91 15.00 2.79
CA TYR A 187 -10.28 14.76 1.49
C TYR A 187 -9.31 13.59 1.54
N ASP A 188 -8.56 13.45 2.65
CA ASP A 188 -7.71 12.27 2.89
C ASP A 188 -8.57 11.01 3.03
N ALA A 189 -9.65 11.09 3.80
CA ALA A 189 -10.58 9.97 3.98
C ALA A 189 -11.22 9.54 2.66
N LEU A 190 -11.65 10.49 1.82
CA LEU A 190 -12.22 10.20 0.50
C LEU A 190 -11.18 9.58 -0.45
N ALA A 191 -9.94 10.12 -0.46
CA ALA A 191 -8.86 9.57 -1.28
C ALA A 191 -8.55 8.12 -0.91
N TRP A 192 -8.43 7.79 0.37
CA TRP A 192 -8.17 6.41 0.82
C TRP A 192 -9.34 5.49 0.52
N SER A 193 -10.57 5.94 0.74
CA SER A 193 -11.78 5.14 0.50
C SER A 193 -12.05 4.89 -0.98
N ALA A 194 -11.61 5.78 -1.88
CA ALA A 194 -11.82 5.63 -3.32
C ALA A 194 -11.02 4.48 -3.93
N ILE A 195 -9.96 4.00 -3.27
CA ILE A 195 -9.11 2.91 -3.79
C ILE A 195 -9.92 1.63 -3.98
N THR A 196 -10.80 1.29 -3.05
CA THR A 196 -11.63 0.08 -3.13
C THR A 196 -12.54 0.06 -4.37
N PRO A 197 -13.43 1.04 -4.60
CA PRO A 197 -14.29 1.04 -5.79
C PRO A 197 -13.50 1.20 -7.10
N LEU A 198 -12.38 1.93 -7.09
CA LEU A 198 -11.53 2.02 -8.28
C LEU A 198 -10.86 0.68 -8.62
N SER A 199 -10.42 -0.07 -7.62
CA SER A 199 -9.87 -1.41 -7.83
C SER A 199 -10.91 -2.37 -8.40
N GLU A 200 -12.12 -2.34 -7.86
CA GLU A 200 -13.26 -3.14 -8.33
C GLU A 200 -13.61 -2.79 -9.79
N GLN A 201 -13.77 -1.53 -10.10
CA GLN A 201 -14.06 -1.05 -11.45
C GLN A 201 -12.94 -1.42 -12.43
N SER A 202 -11.67 -1.24 -12.05
CA SER A 202 -10.53 -1.63 -12.88
C SER A 202 -10.58 -3.10 -13.26
N ILE A 203 -10.85 -4.00 -12.30
CA ILE A 203 -10.98 -5.44 -12.54
C ILE A 203 -12.16 -5.73 -13.48
N ALA A 204 -13.32 -5.12 -13.23
CA ALA A 204 -14.51 -5.29 -14.07
C ALA A 204 -14.30 -4.82 -15.52
N GLU A 205 -13.43 -3.85 -15.72
CA GLU A 205 -13.08 -3.28 -17.02
C GLU A 205 -11.79 -3.89 -17.63
N GLY A 206 -11.40 -5.09 -17.22
CA GLY A 206 -10.27 -5.83 -17.79
C GLY A 206 -8.90 -5.36 -17.27
N ASN A 207 -8.82 -4.90 -16.05
CA ASN A 207 -7.61 -4.44 -15.35
C ASN A 207 -7.01 -3.15 -15.94
N ARG A 208 -7.83 -2.31 -16.54
CA ARG A 208 -7.35 -1.03 -17.04
C ARG A 208 -7.04 -0.06 -15.90
N THR A 209 -6.09 0.80 -16.09
CA THR A 209 -5.83 1.91 -15.17
C THR A 209 -6.98 2.90 -15.25
N LEU A 210 -7.45 3.33 -14.09
CA LEU A 210 -8.48 4.35 -13.92
C LEU A 210 -7.87 5.63 -13.37
N ASP A 211 -8.39 6.76 -13.82
CA ASP A 211 -8.01 8.06 -13.27
C ASP A 211 -8.47 8.17 -11.83
N PHE A 212 -7.62 8.74 -10.99
CA PHE A 212 -7.96 8.96 -9.59
C PHE A 212 -8.74 10.28 -9.45
N PRO A 213 -9.93 10.28 -8.80
CA PRO A 213 -10.75 11.47 -8.68
C PRO A 213 -10.09 12.54 -7.79
N ASP A 214 -10.04 13.76 -8.28
CA ASP A 214 -9.57 14.90 -7.49
C ASP A 214 -10.70 15.47 -6.63
N PHE A 215 -10.80 15.02 -5.39
CA PHE A 215 -11.77 15.51 -4.41
C PHE A 215 -11.48 16.94 -3.95
N THR A 216 -10.25 17.41 -4.11
CA THR A 216 -9.78 18.71 -3.63
C THR A 216 -9.95 19.84 -4.65
N ARG A 217 -10.38 19.53 -5.88
CA ARG A 217 -10.46 20.49 -6.99
C ARG A 217 -9.15 21.23 -7.25
N GLY A 218 -8.05 20.48 -7.26
CA GLY A 218 -6.70 21.00 -7.50
C GLY A 218 -5.96 21.52 -6.26
N GLN A 219 -6.61 21.62 -5.11
CA GLN A 219 -5.98 22.14 -3.89
C GLN A 219 -4.88 21.22 -3.34
N TRP A 220 -4.90 19.93 -3.66
CA TRP A 220 -3.83 18.99 -3.26
C TRP A 220 -2.43 19.46 -3.66
N ARG A 221 -2.30 20.28 -4.72
CA ARG A 221 -1.00 20.82 -5.21
C ARG A 221 -0.34 21.79 -4.23
N THR A 222 -1.13 22.46 -3.43
CA THR A 222 -0.65 23.49 -2.50
C THR A 222 -0.90 23.15 -1.05
N ARG A 223 -1.72 22.14 -0.80
CA ARG A 223 -2.07 21.66 0.53
C ARG A 223 -0.85 21.03 1.20
N LYS A 224 -0.57 21.46 2.43
CA LYS A 224 0.53 20.90 3.22
C LYS A 224 0.01 19.76 4.08
N PRO A 225 0.79 18.69 4.29
CA PRO A 225 0.47 17.69 5.29
C PRO A 225 0.48 18.34 6.67
N ILE A 226 -0.45 17.94 7.53
CA ILE A 226 -0.60 18.47 8.88
C ILE A 226 -0.58 17.38 9.95
N PHE A 227 -0.66 16.10 9.56
CA PHE A 227 -0.70 14.99 10.50
C PHE A 227 0.69 14.39 10.75
N ALA A 228 0.99 14.15 12.03
CA ALA A 228 2.15 13.41 12.48
C ALA A 228 3.50 13.95 11.94
N LEU A 229 3.68 15.26 11.93
CA LEU A 229 4.93 15.89 11.48
C LEU A 229 5.99 16.02 12.59
N ASN A 230 5.57 15.94 13.85
CA ASN A 230 6.41 16.07 15.02
C ASN A 230 5.81 15.30 16.21
N ASP A 231 6.08 15.71 17.45
CA ASP A 231 5.52 15.13 18.68
C ASP A 231 4.13 15.69 19.08
N ALA A 232 3.53 16.51 18.23
CA ALA A 232 2.14 16.97 18.29
C ALA A 232 1.38 16.42 17.06
N TYR A 233 0.05 16.62 17.06
CA TYR A 233 -0.79 16.25 15.91
C TYR A 233 -0.93 17.38 14.92
#